data_83e8564727a682e2d4a773533d1964b6
#
_entry.id   83e8564727a682e2d4a773533d1964b6
#
_cell.length_a   1.000
_cell.length_b   1.000
_cell.length_c   1.000
_cell.angle_alpha   90.00
_cell.angle_beta   90.00
_cell.angle_gamma   90.00
#
_symmetry.space_group_name_H-M   'P 1'
#
loop_
_entity.id
_entity.type
_entity.pdbx_description
1 polymer ?
#
loop_
_entity_poly.entity_id
_entity_poly.type
_entity_poly.pdbx_seq_one_letter_code
_entity_poly.pdbx_strand_id
1 'polypeptide(L)'
;MLYRLDAPAPHVARSFGAESGNDPWDGGHVAPGQFAPVITAGREAIAGPRPHYRTPRRMIPRLWGVPPPPSVHEQRGILTVRNLDSPFWIGNLRNSEFRCLVPATAFMEWGRPSPTDGKRRQCWFACADQPVFAMAAVWKDSEIPSFALLACEANAALRAEGRETMPAILPPDPAVQDTWLRGAWDRAKSLIVPYSSSLMEMRVAG
;
A
#
# COMPACT_ATOMS: atom_id res chain seq x y z
N MET A 1 11.34 -3.82 -4.11
CA MET A 1 10.55 -2.57 -4.07
C MET A 1 10.91 -1.78 -2.83
N LEU A 2 11.01 -0.47 -2.93
CA LEU A 2 11.04 0.54 -1.86
C LEU A 2 9.96 1.56 -2.20
N TYR A 3 9.56 2.39 -1.26
CA TYR A 3 8.73 3.55 -1.59
C TYR A 3 9.16 4.78 -0.77
N ARG A 4 8.69 5.94 -1.18
CA ARG A 4 8.91 7.21 -0.51
C ARG A 4 7.56 7.79 -0.09
N LEU A 5 7.59 8.46 1.05
CA LEU A 5 6.50 9.29 1.52
C LEU A 5 7.13 10.60 2.01
N ASP A 6 7.32 11.54 1.10
CA ASP A 6 8.05 12.80 1.36
C ASP A 6 7.16 13.90 1.97
N ALA A 7 6.10 13.51 2.66
CA ALA A 7 5.17 14.40 3.32
C ALA A 7 5.06 14.05 4.81
N PRO A 8 5.05 15.03 5.72
CA PRO A 8 4.91 14.78 7.15
C PRO A 8 3.49 14.32 7.51
N ALA A 9 3.36 13.63 8.65
CA ALA A 9 2.11 13.02 9.12
C ALA A 9 0.87 13.94 9.03
N PRO A 10 0.90 15.21 9.46
CA PRO A 10 -0.28 16.07 9.35
C PRO A 10 -0.71 16.37 7.91
N HIS A 11 0.25 16.42 6.97
CA HIS A 11 -0.06 16.63 5.55
C HIS A 11 -0.70 15.37 4.96
N VAL A 12 -0.10 14.20 5.22
CA VAL A 12 -0.64 12.89 4.79
C VAL A 12 -2.06 12.70 5.31
N ALA A 13 -2.27 12.92 6.62
CA ALA A 13 -3.58 12.75 7.22
C ALA A 13 -4.65 13.64 6.56
N ARG A 14 -4.33 14.91 6.29
CA ARG A 14 -5.25 15.82 5.58
C ARG A 14 -5.58 15.34 4.17
N SER A 15 -4.58 14.84 3.42
CA SER A 15 -4.78 14.33 2.05
C SER A 15 -5.77 13.17 1.99
N PHE A 16 -5.90 12.41 3.08
CA PHE A 16 -6.80 11.26 3.16
C PHE A 16 -8.02 11.48 4.05
N GLY A 17 -8.24 12.69 4.56
CA GLY A 17 -9.32 12.97 5.51
C GLY A 17 -9.23 12.07 6.75
N ALA A 18 -8.03 11.87 7.29
CA ALA A 18 -7.74 11.02 8.42
C ALA A 18 -7.24 11.85 9.62
N GLU A 19 -7.38 11.28 10.81
CA GLU A 19 -6.75 11.80 12.02
C GLU A 19 -5.32 11.23 12.11
N SER A 20 -4.31 12.11 12.24
CA SER A 20 -2.90 11.69 12.34
C SER A 20 -2.53 11.17 13.73
N GLY A 21 -3.31 11.49 14.75
CA GLY A 21 -2.91 11.21 16.13
C GLY A 21 -1.53 11.83 16.44
N ASN A 22 -0.70 11.04 17.12
CA ASN A 22 0.69 11.38 17.44
C ASN A 22 1.68 10.60 16.55
N ASP A 23 1.34 10.31 15.30
CA ASP A 23 2.25 9.61 14.39
C ASP A 23 3.50 10.47 14.16
N PRO A 24 4.71 9.93 14.44
CA PRO A 24 5.95 10.69 14.38
C PRO A 24 6.51 10.83 12.95
N TRP A 25 5.80 10.39 11.93
CA TRP A 25 6.29 10.40 10.55
C TRP A 25 6.56 11.82 10.05
N ASP A 26 7.81 12.08 9.64
CA ASP A 26 8.26 13.39 9.13
C ASP A 26 8.70 13.34 7.64
N GLY A 27 8.49 12.23 6.99
CA GLY A 27 8.85 12.01 5.58
C GLY A 27 10.07 11.12 5.39
N GLY A 28 10.20 10.58 4.19
CA GLY A 28 11.39 9.82 3.80
C GLY A 28 11.12 8.52 3.05
N HIS A 29 12.14 7.66 3.03
CA HIS A 29 12.10 6.35 2.41
C HIS A 29 11.55 5.31 3.36
N VAL A 30 10.79 4.36 2.81
CA VAL A 30 10.33 3.18 3.53
C VAL A 30 10.88 1.93 2.85
N ALA A 31 11.64 1.16 3.62
CA ALA A 31 12.17 -0.13 3.21
C ALA A 31 11.42 -1.28 3.92
N PRO A 32 11.49 -2.51 3.35
CA PRO A 32 11.00 -3.69 4.05
C PRO A 32 11.51 -3.80 5.49
N GLY A 33 10.63 -4.12 6.42
CA GLY A 33 10.96 -4.22 7.85
C GLY A 33 10.98 -2.87 8.59
N GLN A 34 10.56 -1.79 7.97
CA GLN A 34 10.40 -0.48 8.63
C GLN A 34 8.94 -0.19 8.95
N PHE A 35 8.71 0.60 9.98
CA PHE A 35 7.39 1.16 10.28
C PHE A 35 7.09 2.31 9.33
N ALA A 36 5.84 2.35 8.89
CA ALA A 36 5.32 3.43 8.06
C ALA A 36 3.86 3.70 8.39
N PRO A 37 3.36 4.92 8.17
CA PRO A 37 1.96 5.22 8.37
C PRO A 37 1.07 4.46 7.37
N VAL A 38 -0.04 3.93 7.87
CA VAL A 38 -1.14 3.41 7.07
C VAL A 38 -2.44 4.11 7.47
N ILE A 39 -3.38 4.23 6.54
CA ILE A 39 -4.70 4.81 6.79
C ILE A 39 -5.71 3.68 6.91
N THR A 40 -6.44 3.65 8.00
CA THR A 40 -7.47 2.64 8.29
C THR A 40 -8.86 3.28 8.34
N ALA A 41 -9.89 2.43 8.44
CA ALA A 41 -11.27 2.86 8.66
C ALA A 41 -11.54 3.37 10.10
N GLY A 42 -10.54 3.35 10.99
CA GLY A 42 -10.70 3.76 12.39
C GLY A 42 -11.45 2.76 13.26
N ARG A 43 -11.41 1.47 12.91
CA ARG A 43 -12.13 0.41 13.63
C ARG A 43 -11.21 -0.60 14.30
N GLU A 44 -9.94 -0.54 14.06
CA GLU A 44 -8.94 -1.51 14.49
C GLU A 44 -8.72 -1.60 16.02
N ALA A 45 -9.15 -0.57 16.73
CA ALA A 45 -9.00 -0.51 18.20
C ALA A 45 -10.34 -0.58 18.95
N ILE A 46 -11.44 -0.94 18.27
CA ILE A 46 -12.76 -1.01 18.89
C ILE A 46 -13.00 -2.40 19.45
N ALA A 47 -13.06 -2.50 20.75
CA ALA A 47 -13.53 -3.70 21.45
C ALA A 47 -15.06 -3.66 21.62
N GLY A 48 -15.73 -4.80 21.46
CA GLY A 48 -17.18 -4.92 21.64
C GLY A 48 -18.00 -4.60 20.38
N PRO A 49 -19.29 -4.25 20.55
CA PRO A 49 -20.20 -3.97 19.42
C PRO A 49 -19.71 -2.82 18.55
N ARG A 50 -19.87 -2.98 17.23
CA ARG A 50 -19.48 -1.91 16.29
C ARG A 50 -20.36 -0.68 16.45
N PRO A 51 -19.78 0.53 16.41
CA PRO A 51 -20.56 1.75 16.48
C PRO A 51 -21.48 1.85 15.25
N HIS A 52 -22.69 2.37 15.44
CA HIS A 52 -23.64 2.62 14.36
C HIS A 52 -23.26 3.81 13.48
N TYR A 53 -22.36 4.68 13.96
CA TYR A 53 -21.86 5.83 13.21
C TYR A 53 -20.58 5.47 12.43
N ARG A 54 -20.29 6.27 11.41
CA ARG A 54 -19.06 6.16 10.63
C ARG A 54 -17.90 6.71 11.47
N THR A 55 -16.97 5.83 11.82
CA THR A 55 -15.72 6.22 12.49
C THR A 55 -14.85 7.07 11.56
N PRO A 56 -14.10 8.08 12.04
CA PRO A 56 -13.14 8.79 11.22
C PRO A 56 -12.03 7.82 10.75
N ARG A 57 -11.42 8.14 9.62
CA ARG A 57 -10.19 7.45 9.19
C ARG A 57 -9.08 7.79 10.17
N ARG A 58 -8.20 6.85 10.42
CA ARG A 58 -7.04 7.05 11.30
C ARG A 58 -5.76 6.70 10.57
N MET A 59 -4.75 7.50 10.83
CA MET A 59 -3.38 7.21 10.42
C MET A 59 -2.65 6.56 11.61
N ILE A 60 -2.07 5.40 11.40
CA ILE A 60 -1.38 4.62 12.43
C ILE A 60 -0.13 3.97 11.86
N PRO A 61 0.96 3.82 12.64
CA PRO A 61 2.15 3.12 12.18
C PRO A 61 1.93 1.60 12.11
N ARG A 62 2.45 0.95 11.07
CA ARG A 62 2.50 -0.51 10.92
C ARG A 62 3.83 -0.92 10.30
N LEU A 63 4.30 -2.11 10.64
CA LEU A 63 5.53 -2.68 10.07
C LEU A 63 5.28 -3.15 8.64
N TRP A 64 6.10 -2.76 7.68
CA TRP A 64 6.00 -3.28 6.33
C TRP A 64 6.68 -4.65 6.22
N GLY A 65 5.89 -5.69 6.10
CA GLY A 65 6.33 -7.09 6.04
C GLY A 65 5.60 -7.96 7.05
N VAL A 66 4.62 -8.70 6.57
CA VAL A 66 3.81 -9.60 7.40
C VAL A 66 4.59 -10.90 7.62
N PRO A 67 4.73 -11.39 8.86
CA PRO A 67 5.35 -12.68 9.12
C PRO A 67 4.71 -13.78 8.28
N PRO A 68 5.50 -14.66 7.64
CA PRO A 68 4.96 -15.79 6.88
C PRO A 68 4.26 -16.78 7.82
N PRO A 69 3.38 -17.65 7.29
CA PRO A 69 2.77 -18.71 8.10
C PRO A 69 3.85 -19.66 8.66
N PRO A 70 3.63 -20.27 9.83
CA PRO A 70 4.62 -21.13 10.49
C PRO A 70 5.12 -22.32 9.65
N SER A 71 4.33 -22.72 8.65
CA SER A 71 4.71 -23.79 7.70
C SER A 71 5.77 -23.39 6.67
N VAL A 72 6.11 -22.10 6.59
CA VAL A 72 7.10 -21.57 5.66
C VAL A 72 8.40 -21.32 6.41
N HIS A 73 9.47 -21.99 5.99
CA HIS A 73 10.80 -21.86 6.62
C HIS A 73 11.49 -20.50 6.32
N GLU A 74 10.95 -19.74 5.38
CA GLU A 74 11.49 -18.42 5.04
C GLU A 74 11.09 -17.40 6.09
N GLN A 75 12.08 -16.80 6.76
CA GLN A 75 11.84 -15.79 7.81
C GLN A 75 11.58 -14.37 7.27
N ARG A 76 11.63 -14.20 5.95
CA ARG A 76 11.40 -12.87 5.35
C ARG A 76 9.92 -12.50 5.39
N GLY A 77 9.65 -11.30 5.84
CA GLY A 77 8.29 -10.76 5.83
C GLY A 77 7.69 -10.72 4.43
N ILE A 78 6.40 -11.03 4.33
CA ILE A 78 5.65 -10.95 3.07
C ILE A 78 5.31 -9.49 2.82
N LEU A 79 5.86 -8.92 1.76
CA LEU A 79 5.74 -7.50 1.41
C LEU A 79 4.55 -7.19 0.53
N THR A 80 4.14 -8.17 -0.30
CA THR A 80 3.10 -8.00 -1.31
C THR A 80 2.17 -9.21 -1.37
N VAL A 81 0.88 -8.94 -1.57
CA VAL A 81 -0.17 -9.94 -1.80
C VAL A 81 -0.47 -9.98 -3.29
N ARG A 82 -0.18 -11.10 -3.94
CA ARG A 82 -0.45 -11.35 -5.37
C ARG A 82 -1.67 -12.24 -5.57
N ASN A 83 -1.81 -13.25 -4.72
CA ASN A 83 -2.96 -14.16 -4.76
C ASN A 83 -4.00 -13.73 -3.74
N LEU A 84 -5.09 -13.11 -4.22
CA LEU A 84 -6.18 -12.59 -3.41
C LEU A 84 -7.06 -13.70 -2.80
N ASP A 85 -7.02 -14.91 -3.35
CA ASP A 85 -7.78 -16.07 -2.89
C ASP A 85 -6.95 -17.00 -1.99
N SER A 86 -5.72 -16.59 -1.65
CA SER A 86 -4.86 -17.34 -0.73
C SER A 86 -5.53 -17.54 0.63
N PRO A 87 -5.56 -18.75 1.19
CA PRO A 87 -6.08 -19.02 2.53
C PRO A 87 -5.43 -18.14 3.62
N PHE A 88 -4.17 -17.78 3.43
CA PHE A 88 -3.43 -16.91 4.36
C PHE A 88 -3.97 -15.47 4.39
N TRP A 89 -4.56 -14.99 3.28
CA TRP A 89 -4.98 -13.60 3.14
C TRP A 89 -6.49 -13.39 3.10
N ILE A 90 -7.25 -14.36 2.59
CA ILE A 90 -8.67 -14.14 2.24
C ILE A 90 -9.52 -13.70 3.43
N GLY A 91 -9.25 -14.19 4.63
CA GLY A 91 -9.96 -13.78 5.85
C GLY A 91 -9.77 -12.28 6.15
N ASN A 92 -8.51 -11.79 6.07
CA ASN A 92 -8.20 -10.38 6.29
C ASN A 92 -8.71 -9.50 5.13
N LEU A 93 -8.65 -9.97 3.89
CA LEU A 93 -9.13 -9.22 2.73
C LEU A 93 -10.66 -9.04 2.76
N ARG A 94 -11.41 -10.09 3.14
CA ARG A 94 -12.88 -10.03 3.28
C ARG A 94 -13.33 -9.17 4.45
N ASN A 95 -12.55 -9.11 5.51
CA ASN A 95 -12.84 -8.23 6.64
C ASN A 95 -12.28 -6.84 6.40
N SER A 96 -13.16 -5.87 6.20
CA SER A 96 -12.78 -4.47 5.90
C SER A 96 -11.91 -3.81 6.98
N GLU A 97 -11.91 -4.33 8.21
CA GLU A 97 -11.10 -3.79 9.31
C GLU A 97 -9.61 -4.02 9.12
N PHE A 98 -9.24 -5.05 8.37
CA PHE A 98 -7.85 -5.34 8.05
C PHE A 98 -7.38 -4.71 6.72
N ARG A 99 -8.24 -4.00 6.01
CA ARG A 99 -7.85 -3.27 4.81
C ARG A 99 -7.37 -1.87 5.19
N CYS A 100 -6.31 -1.43 4.56
CA CYS A 100 -5.74 -0.09 4.78
C CYS A 100 -5.24 0.51 3.47
N LEU A 101 -4.95 1.81 3.50
CA LEU A 101 -4.24 2.52 2.45
C LEU A 101 -2.82 2.78 2.93
N VAL A 102 -1.85 2.60 2.06
CA VAL A 102 -0.46 2.98 2.30
C VAL A 102 -0.19 4.24 1.49
N PRO A 103 -0.01 5.40 2.14
CA PRO A 103 0.37 6.64 1.47
C PRO A 103 1.77 6.53 0.87
N ALA A 104 1.96 7.06 -0.33
CA ALA A 104 3.26 7.16 -0.96
C ALA A 104 3.34 8.39 -1.86
N THR A 105 4.55 8.93 -2.05
CA THR A 105 4.84 9.96 -3.06
C THR A 105 5.53 9.38 -4.28
N ALA A 106 6.23 8.26 -4.13
CA ALA A 106 6.82 7.48 -5.21
C ALA A 106 7.12 6.05 -4.74
N PHE A 107 7.18 5.09 -5.66
CA PHE A 107 7.70 3.76 -5.40
C PHE A 107 8.79 3.39 -6.41
N MET A 108 9.74 2.55 -5.99
CA MET A 108 10.90 2.15 -6.77
C MET A 108 10.79 0.69 -7.22
N GLU A 109 11.05 0.47 -8.48
CA GLU A 109 11.29 -0.85 -9.05
C GLU A 109 12.61 -0.87 -9.82
N TRP A 110 13.21 -2.06 -9.87
CA TRP A 110 14.40 -2.26 -10.70
C TRP A 110 14.00 -2.37 -12.16
N GLY A 111 14.52 -1.50 -12.99
CA GLY A 111 14.35 -1.53 -14.43
C GLY A 111 15.03 -2.71 -15.10
N ARG A 112 14.93 -2.79 -16.42
CA ARG A 112 15.66 -3.79 -17.22
C ARG A 112 17.17 -3.59 -17.08
N PRO A 113 17.97 -4.67 -17.24
CA PRO A 113 19.41 -4.49 -17.37
C PRO A 113 19.77 -3.57 -18.54
N SER A 114 20.66 -2.61 -18.29
CA SER A 114 21.18 -1.73 -19.33
C SER A 114 21.93 -2.56 -20.40
N PRO A 115 21.69 -2.31 -21.70
CA PRO A 115 22.40 -3.04 -22.74
C PRO A 115 23.91 -2.72 -22.78
N THR A 116 24.34 -1.61 -22.18
CA THR A 116 25.73 -1.16 -22.21
C THR A 116 26.58 -1.74 -21.07
N ASP A 117 26.04 -1.94 -19.90
CA ASP A 117 26.80 -2.36 -18.71
C ASP A 117 26.16 -3.53 -17.92
N GLY A 118 25.00 -4.01 -18.37
CA GLY A 118 24.27 -5.10 -17.72
C GLY A 118 23.63 -4.73 -16.36
N LYS A 119 23.83 -3.51 -15.88
CA LYS A 119 23.33 -3.07 -14.57
C LYS A 119 21.86 -2.67 -14.65
N ARG A 120 21.12 -3.00 -13.61
CA ARG A 120 19.75 -2.53 -13.44
C ARG A 120 19.76 -1.15 -12.79
N ARG A 121 18.93 -0.24 -13.28
CA ARG A 121 18.73 1.09 -12.71
C ARG A 121 17.51 1.13 -11.82
N GLN A 122 17.53 1.99 -10.83
CA GLN A 122 16.38 2.26 -10.00
C GLN A 122 15.41 3.18 -10.76
N CYS A 123 14.21 2.67 -11.02
CA CYS A 123 13.13 3.42 -11.65
C CYS A 123 12.12 3.82 -10.58
N TRP A 124 11.99 5.11 -10.35
CA TRP A 124 11.02 5.68 -9.41
C TRP A 124 9.77 6.11 -10.15
N PHE A 125 8.63 5.62 -9.69
CA PHE A 125 7.32 5.89 -10.26
C PHE A 125 6.49 6.73 -9.30
N ALA A 126 5.89 7.82 -9.82
CA ALA A 126 4.99 8.72 -9.11
C ALA A 126 3.67 8.86 -9.90
N CYS A 127 2.63 9.37 -9.27
CA CYS A 127 1.37 9.69 -9.93
C CYS A 127 1.32 11.19 -10.23
N ALA A 128 1.08 11.56 -11.49
CA ALA A 128 1.04 12.96 -11.91
C ALA A 128 -0.16 13.73 -11.33
N ASP A 129 -1.26 13.02 -11.08
CA ASP A 129 -2.53 13.57 -10.58
C ASP A 129 -2.68 13.49 -9.05
N GLN A 130 -1.74 12.83 -8.36
CA GLN A 130 -1.77 12.62 -6.91
C GLN A 130 -0.37 12.81 -6.31
N PRO A 131 -0.03 13.97 -5.75
CA PRO A 131 1.27 14.17 -5.08
C PRO A 131 1.51 13.19 -3.93
N VAL A 132 0.44 12.81 -3.21
CA VAL A 132 0.43 11.69 -2.26
C VAL A 132 -0.67 10.74 -2.69
N PHE A 133 -0.30 9.57 -3.19
CA PHE A 133 -1.25 8.56 -3.66
C PHE A 133 -1.43 7.42 -2.66
N ALA A 134 -2.51 6.67 -2.82
CA ALA A 134 -2.85 5.53 -1.97
C ALA A 134 -2.53 4.21 -2.66
N MET A 135 -1.69 3.38 -2.07
CA MET A 135 -1.57 1.97 -2.42
C MET A 135 -2.53 1.15 -1.55
N ALA A 136 -3.32 0.27 -2.16
CA ALA A 136 -4.17 -0.66 -1.44
C ALA A 136 -3.31 -1.67 -0.67
N ALA A 137 -3.64 -1.93 0.58
CA ALA A 137 -2.91 -2.83 1.45
C ALA A 137 -3.83 -3.59 2.41
N VAL A 138 -3.33 -4.67 2.96
CA VAL A 138 -3.95 -5.45 4.03
C VAL A 138 -2.97 -5.58 5.18
N TRP A 139 -3.47 -5.46 6.41
CA TRP A 139 -2.65 -5.65 7.60
C TRP A 139 -3.10 -6.88 8.40
N LYS A 140 -2.21 -7.37 9.23
CA LYS A 140 -2.46 -8.45 10.19
C LYS A 140 -2.14 -7.99 11.59
N ASP A 141 -2.98 -8.43 12.52
CA ASP A 141 -2.75 -8.31 13.95
C ASP A 141 -1.89 -9.50 14.38
N SER A 142 -0.59 -9.36 14.12
CA SER A 142 0.46 -10.28 14.55
C SER A 142 1.16 -9.69 15.79
N GLU A 143 2.11 -10.38 16.38
CA GLU A 143 2.89 -9.90 17.53
C GLU A 143 3.36 -8.44 17.34
N ILE A 144 3.79 -8.11 16.12
CA ILE A 144 3.98 -6.73 15.67
C ILE A 144 2.97 -6.47 14.54
N PRO A 145 1.96 -5.60 14.72
CA PRO A 145 0.99 -5.31 13.68
C PRO A 145 1.66 -4.85 12.39
N SER A 146 1.44 -5.60 11.32
CA SER A 146 2.21 -5.49 10.08
C SER A 146 1.32 -5.47 8.84
N PHE A 147 1.80 -4.92 7.74
CA PHE A 147 1.05 -4.82 6.48
C PHE A 147 1.80 -5.37 5.28
N ALA A 148 1.04 -5.72 4.24
CA ALA A 148 1.51 -6.06 2.91
C ALA A 148 0.71 -5.31 1.85
N LEU A 149 1.38 -4.85 0.80
CA LEU A 149 0.76 -4.14 -0.32
C LEU A 149 0.02 -5.11 -1.23
N LEU A 150 -1.12 -4.72 -1.79
CA LEU A 150 -1.78 -5.47 -2.85
C LEU A 150 -1.04 -5.21 -4.17
N ALA A 151 -0.78 -6.28 -4.91
CA ALA A 151 -0.21 -6.19 -6.24
C ALA A 151 -1.25 -6.57 -7.30
N CYS A 152 -1.26 -5.84 -8.39
CA CYS A 152 -2.01 -6.16 -9.60
C CYS A 152 -1.06 -6.32 -10.80
N GLU A 153 -1.59 -6.59 -11.98
CA GLU A 153 -0.81 -6.61 -13.20
C GLU A 153 -0.13 -5.24 -13.45
N ALA A 154 1.06 -5.27 -14.02
CA ALA A 154 1.76 -4.05 -14.39
C ALA A 154 1.05 -3.33 -15.53
N ASN A 155 1.00 -2.01 -15.48
CA ASN A 155 0.58 -1.18 -16.60
C ASN A 155 1.70 -1.06 -17.67
N ALA A 156 1.45 -0.32 -18.76
CA ALA A 156 2.40 -0.19 -19.87
C ALA A 156 3.74 0.41 -19.42
N ALA A 157 3.74 1.38 -18.50
CA ALA A 157 4.97 2.03 -18.02
C ALA A 157 5.89 1.05 -17.28
N LEU A 158 5.33 0.23 -16.39
CA LEU A 158 6.11 -0.76 -15.64
C LEU A 158 6.50 -1.97 -16.51
N ARG A 159 5.65 -2.38 -17.45
CA ARG A 159 5.99 -3.44 -18.42
C ARG A 159 7.16 -3.03 -19.31
N ALA A 160 7.26 -1.76 -19.69
CA ALA A 160 8.42 -1.24 -20.43
C ALA A 160 9.73 -1.46 -19.67
N GLU A 161 9.70 -1.40 -18.33
CA GLU A 161 10.83 -1.67 -17.46
C GLU A 161 10.97 -3.16 -17.05
N GLY A 162 10.20 -4.04 -17.71
CA GLY A 162 10.28 -5.50 -17.47
C GLY A 162 9.61 -5.96 -16.18
N ARG A 163 8.63 -5.22 -15.67
CA ARG A 163 7.85 -5.61 -14.50
C ARG A 163 6.54 -6.25 -14.92
N GLU A 164 6.15 -7.33 -14.25
CA GLU A 164 4.88 -8.03 -14.49
C GLU A 164 3.78 -7.58 -13.54
N THR A 165 4.16 -7.02 -12.41
CA THR A 165 3.23 -6.56 -11.37
C THR A 165 3.58 -5.17 -10.89
N MET A 166 2.59 -4.47 -10.34
CA MET A 166 2.72 -3.18 -9.69
C MET A 166 1.88 -3.12 -8.42
N PRO A 167 2.15 -2.19 -7.48
CA PRO A 167 1.22 -1.91 -6.40
C PRO A 167 -0.13 -1.50 -6.96
N ALA A 168 -1.22 -1.97 -6.36
CA ALA A 168 -2.57 -1.52 -6.70
C ALA A 168 -2.76 -0.10 -6.15
N ILE A 169 -2.74 0.90 -7.03
CA ILE A 169 -2.91 2.31 -6.68
C ILE A 169 -4.38 2.67 -6.88
N LEU A 170 -4.98 3.28 -5.86
CA LEU A 170 -6.36 3.73 -5.93
C LEU A 170 -6.46 5.17 -6.46
N PRO A 171 -7.53 5.49 -7.21
CA PRO A 171 -7.80 6.86 -7.63
C PRO A 171 -7.91 7.85 -6.45
N PRO A 172 -7.68 9.16 -6.66
CA PRO A 172 -7.76 10.19 -5.62
C PRO A 172 -9.20 10.52 -5.19
N ASP A 173 -10.14 9.62 -5.42
CA ASP A 173 -11.54 9.75 -5.05
C ASP A 173 -11.78 9.18 -3.64
N PRO A 174 -12.22 10.00 -2.66
CA PRO A 174 -12.57 9.53 -1.32
C PRO A 174 -13.61 8.42 -1.29
N ALA A 175 -14.54 8.37 -2.24
CA ALA A 175 -15.56 7.32 -2.29
C ALA A 175 -14.98 5.98 -2.74
N VAL A 176 -14.02 6.00 -3.68
CA VAL A 176 -13.27 4.81 -4.08
C VAL A 176 -12.41 4.30 -2.92
N GLN A 177 -11.70 5.19 -2.24
CA GLN A 177 -10.91 4.84 -1.05
C GLN A 177 -11.78 4.27 0.08
N ASP A 178 -12.98 4.82 0.29
CA ASP A 178 -13.93 4.26 1.26
C ASP A 178 -14.49 2.90 0.82
N THR A 179 -14.69 2.69 -0.46
CA THR A 179 -15.05 1.37 -0.98
C THR A 179 -13.99 0.34 -0.64
N TRP A 180 -12.71 0.70 -0.74
CA TRP A 180 -11.62 -0.15 -0.29
C TRP A 180 -11.64 -0.38 1.23
N LEU A 181 -11.72 0.68 2.01
CA LEU A 181 -11.61 0.62 3.47
C LEU A 181 -12.84 0.01 4.16
N ARG A 182 -14.05 0.10 3.56
CA ARG A 182 -15.32 -0.17 4.26
C ARG A 182 -16.29 -1.03 3.46
N GLY A 183 -16.12 -1.10 2.15
CA GLY A 183 -17.06 -1.77 1.24
C GLY A 183 -17.02 -3.30 1.37
N ALA A 184 -18.05 -3.97 0.84
CA ALA A 184 -18.05 -5.41 0.69
C ALA A 184 -16.86 -5.87 -0.19
N TRP A 185 -16.37 -7.09 0.05
CA TRP A 185 -15.18 -7.60 -0.61
C TRP A 185 -15.27 -7.60 -2.13
N ASP A 186 -16.40 -7.99 -2.70
CA ASP A 186 -16.56 -8.04 -4.15
C ASP A 186 -16.36 -6.68 -4.81
N ARG A 187 -16.85 -5.60 -4.17
CA ARG A 187 -16.61 -4.21 -4.63
C ARG A 187 -15.17 -3.78 -4.40
N ALA A 188 -14.61 -4.10 -3.25
CA ALA A 188 -13.22 -3.74 -2.95
C ALA A 188 -12.23 -4.48 -3.86
N LYS A 189 -12.46 -5.77 -4.13
CA LYS A 189 -11.63 -6.59 -5.02
C LYS A 189 -11.56 -6.01 -6.45
N SER A 190 -12.63 -5.43 -6.96
CA SER A 190 -12.66 -4.85 -8.31
C SER A 190 -11.79 -3.59 -8.47
N LEU A 191 -11.31 -3.01 -7.37
CA LEU A 191 -10.38 -1.87 -7.37
C LEU A 191 -8.92 -2.29 -7.56
N ILE A 192 -8.60 -3.58 -7.47
CA ILE A 192 -7.24 -4.10 -7.60
C ILE A 192 -6.93 -4.29 -9.09
N VAL A 193 -6.71 -3.17 -9.77
CA VAL A 193 -6.45 -3.09 -11.21
C VAL A 193 -5.24 -2.17 -11.48
N PRO A 194 -4.59 -2.30 -12.65
CA PRO A 194 -3.48 -1.43 -13.02
C PRO A 194 -3.90 0.06 -13.05
N TYR A 195 -3.11 0.91 -12.42
CA TYR A 195 -3.26 2.36 -12.54
C TYR A 195 -2.88 2.83 -13.95
N SER A 196 -3.53 3.88 -14.45
CA SER A 196 -3.28 4.37 -15.82
C SER A 196 -1.83 4.77 -16.02
N SER A 197 -1.18 4.23 -17.05
CA SER A 197 0.20 4.59 -17.38
C SER A 197 0.34 6.05 -17.85
N SER A 198 -0.71 6.66 -18.38
CA SER A 198 -0.71 8.07 -18.79
C SER A 198 -0.69 9.06 -17.61
N LEU A 199 -1.05 8.57 -16.42
CA LEU A 199 -1.02 9.34 -15.15
C LEU A 199 0.22 9.01 -14.31
N MET A 200 1.17 8.25 -14.85
CA MET A 200 2.39 7.91 -14.12
C MET A 200 3.60 8.61 -14.71
N GLU A 201 4.41 9.16 -13.83
CA GLU A 201 5.73 9.70 -14.13
C GLU A 201 6.80 8.69 -13.69
N MET A 202 7.81 8.50 -14.54
CA MET A 202 8.98 7.69 -14.20
C MET A 202 10.24 8.55 -14.20
N ARG A 203 11.08 8.37 -13.18
CA ARG A 203 12.42 8.97 -13.09
C ARG A 203 13.44 7.89 -12.79
N VAL A 204 14.51 7.87 -13.52
CA VAL A 204 15.65 6.98 -13.28
C VAL A 204 16.58 7.67 -12.30
N ALA A 205 16.93 6.99 -11.20
CA ALA A 205 17.97 7.49 -10.31
C ALA A 205 19.32 7.41 -11.03
N GLY A 206 20.04 8.53 -11.00
CA GLY A 206 21.36 8.65 -11.58
C GLY A 206 22.43 7.88 -10.82
#